data_ee869ab41c0a7a8e3ec10429656147fd
#
_entry.id   ee869ab41c0a7a8e3ec10429656147fd
#
_cell.length_a   1.000
_cell.length_b   1.000
_cell.length_c   1.000
_cell.angle_alpha   90.00
_cell.angle_beta   90.00
_cell.angle_gamma   90.00
#
_symmetry.space_group_name_H-M   'P 1'
#
loop_
_entity.id
_entity.type
_entity.pdbx_description
1 polymer ?
#
loop_
_entity_poly.entity_id
_entity_poly.type
_entity_poly.pdbx_seq_one_letter_code
_entity_poly.pdbx_strand_id
1 'polypeptide(L)'
;MTWLLTSAAIADLDHVAAEGARKYGFSKSERYEQDMVAMLDTLAAMPQLAPERQASQQVVRLMPCGAHNILYVVEKDDVLVLRVLHGLQNWIDLL
;
A
#
# COMPACT_ATOMS: atom_id res chain seq x y z
N MET A 1 13.75 10.62 2.42
CA MET A 1 12.77 9.80 3.15
C MET A 1 12.79 8.39 2.65
N THR A 2 12.42 7.46 3.51
CA THR A 2 12.26 6.07 3.12
C THR A 2 10.83 5.60 3.41
N TRP A 3 10.48 4.43 2.90
CA TRP A 3 9.23 3.79 3.26
C TRP A 3 9.52 2.53 4.06
N LEU A 4 8.62 2.26 5.00
CA LEU A 4 8.67 1.09 5.89
C LEU A 4 7.34 0.38 5.82
N LEU A 5 7.33 -0.92 6.07
CA LEU A 5 6.13 -1.74 6.04
C LEU A 5 5.85 -2.31 7.43
N THR A 6 4.61 -2.25 7.87
CA THR A 6 4.18 -3.01 9.03
C THR A 6 4.17 -4.51 8.69
N SER A 7 4.15 -5.36 9.68
CA SER A 7 4.01 -6.81 9.44
C SER A 7 2.71 -7.13 8.70
N ALA A 8 1.63 -6.40 8.98
CA ALA A 8 0.37 -6.57 8.26
C ALA A 8 0.50 -6.18 6.78
N ALA A 9 1.22 -5.09 6.48
CA ALA A 9 1.46 -4.68 5.09
C ALA A 9 2.32 -5.70 4.34
N ILE A 10 3.32 -6.28 5.01
CA ILE A 10 4.15 -7.34 4.42
C ILE A 10 3.27 -8.54 4.05
N ALA A 11 2.40 -8.96 4.97
CA ALA A 11 1.49 -10.07 4.70
C ALA A 11 0.54 -9.75 3.54
N ASP A 12 0.03 -8.52 3.47
CA ASP A 12 -0.81 -8.07 2.36
C ASP A 12 -0.08 -8.19 1.02
N LEU A 13 1.18 -7.73 0.96
CA LEU A 13 1.96 -7.79 -0.28
C LEU A 13 2.28 -9.23 -0.69
N ASP A 14 2.56 -10.11 0.27
CA ASP A 14 2.76 -11.53 -0.01
C ASP A 14 1.49 -12.12 -0.62
N HIS A 15 0.32 -11.77 -0.09
CA HIS A 15 -0.96 -12.24 -0.61
C HIS A 15 -1.21 -11.71 -2.02
N VAL A 16 -0.93 -10.43 -2.26
CA VAL A 16 -1.07 -9.82 -3.59
C VAL A 16 -0.20 -10.56 -4.61
N ALA A 17 1.04 -10.86 -4.25
CA ALA A 17 1.96 -11.58 -5.12
C ALA A 17 1.46 -12.99 -5.44
N ALA A 18 1.03 -13.74 -4.43
CA ALA A 18 0.53 -15.11 -4.60
C ALA A 18 -0.73 -15.15 -5.46
N GLU A 19 -1.69 -14.27 -5.17
CA GLU A 19 -2.94 -14.18 -5.94
C GLU A 19 -2.68 -13.74 -7.38
N GLY A 20 -1.79 -12.78 -7.57
CA GLY A 20 -1.44 -12.30 -8.91
C GLY A 20 -0.80 -13.41 -9.74
N ALA A 21 0.15 -14.15 -9.17
CA ALA A 21 0.82 -15.25 -9.85
C ALA A 21 -0.19 -16.34 -10.22
N ARG A 22 -1.12 -16.65 -9.32
CA ARG A 22 -2.15 -17.65 -9.56
C ARG A 22 -3.11 -17.25 -10.69
N LYS A 23 -3.53 -15.99 -10.72
CA LYS A 23 -4.57 -15.50 -11.64
C LYS A 23 -4.01 -15.09 -13.00
N TYR A 24 -2.84 -14.46 -13.01
CA TYR A 24 -2.32 -13.77 -14.19
C TYR A 24 -0.96 -14.28 -14.66
N GLY A 25 -0.36 -15.23 -13.94
CA GLY A 25 0.96 -15.73 -14.21
C GLY A 25 2.06 -14.91 -13.56
N PHE A 26 3.24 -15.50 -13.49
CA PHE A 26 4.37 -14.95 -12.75
C PHE A 26 4.85 -13.59 -13.30
N SER A 27 4.97 -13.48 -14.63
CA SER A 27 5.50 -12.27 -15.26
C SER A 27 4.64 -11.05 -14.98
N LYS A 28 3.31 -11.19 -15.08
CA LYS A 28 2.39 -10.09 -14.80
C LYS A 28 2.38 -9.73 -13.32
N SER A 29 2.43 -10.72 -12.46
CA SER A 29 2.47 -10.50 -11.01
C SER A 29 3.75 -9.77 -10.61
N GLU A 30 4.89 -10.16 -11.17
CA GLU A 30 6.17 -9.50 -10.90
C GLU A 30 6.14 -8.04 -11.36
N ARG A 31 5.58 -7.77 -12.53
CA ARG A 31 5.44 -6.40 -13.02
C ARG A 31 4.56 -5.56 -12.11
N TYR A 32 3.47 -6.14 -11.61
CA TYR A 32 2.56 -5.47 -10.70
C TYR A 32 3.27 -5.12 -9.39
N GLU A 33 4.09 -6.02 -8.87
CA GLU A 33 4.90 -5.76 -7.68
C GLU A 33 5.92 -4.64 -7.92
N GLN A 34 6.55 -4.61 -9.08
CA GLN A 34 7.48 -3.54 -9.45
C GLN A 34 6.78 -2.19 -9.50
N ASP A 35 5.57 -2.15 -10.05
CA ASP A 35 4.77 -0.92 -10.08
C ASP A 35 4.39 -0.48 -8.66
N MET A 36 4.10 -1.43 -7.78
CA MET A 36 3.80 -1.14 -6.38
C MET A 36 5.01 -0.53 -5.68
N VAL A 37 6.19 -1.12 -5.85
CA VAL A 37 7.42 -0.58 -5.26
C VAL A 37 7.73 0.80 -5.81
N ALA A 38 7.53 1.02 -7.11
CA ALA A 38 7.71 2.35 -7.72
C ALA A 38 6.79 3.38 -7.08
N MET A 39 5.55 3.00 -6.77
CA MET A 39 4.62 3.89 -6.07
C MET A 39 5.12 4.19 -4.66
N LEU A 40 5.62 3.19 -3.93
CA LEU A 40 6.17 3.41 -2.59
C LEU A 40 7.35 4.37 -2.64
N ASP A 41 8.22 4.23 -3.63
CA ASP A 41 9.34 5.18 -3.83
C ASP A 41 8.82 6.59 -4.10
N THR A 42 7.77 6.72 -4.89
CA THR A 42 7.14 8.01 -5.17
C THR A 42 6.58 8.63 -3.89
N LEU A 43 5.91 7.85 -3.05
CA LEU A 43 5.38 8.33 -1.77
C LEU A 43 6.50 8.72 -0.81
N ALA A 44 7.63 8.01 -0.81
CA ALA A 44 8.78 8.39 0.01
C ALA A 44 9.36 9.74 -0.43
N ALA A 45 9.33 10.03 -1.73
CA ALA A 45 9.78 11.33 -2.26
C ALA A 45 8.75 12.44 -2.03
N MET A 46 7.46 12.10 -2.05
CA MET A 46 6.36 13.06 -1.90
C MET A 46 5.32 12.49 -0.91
N PRO A 47 5.60 12.50 0.39
CA PRO A 47 4.74 11.81 1.37
C PRO A 47 3.32 12.35 1.46
N GLN A 48 3.11 13.60 1.07
CA GLN A 48 1.80 14.24 1.15
C GLN A 48 1.02 14.15 -0.16
N LEU A 49 1.49 13.33 -1.11
CA LEU A 49 0.85 13.18 -2.42
C LEU A 49 -0.60 12.72 -2.31
N ALA A 50 -0.86 11.72 -1.48
CA ALA A 50 -2.22 11.23 -1.26
C ALA A 50 -2.94 12.08 -0.21
N PRO A 51 -4.24 12.35 -0.38
CA PRO A 51 -4.99 13.12 0.61
C PRO A 51 -5.19 12.35 1.90
N GLU A 52 -5.39 13.09 2.98
CA GLU A 52 -5.69 12.52 4.29
C GLU A 52 -7.13 11.99 4.32
N ARG A 53 -7.31 10.90 5.05
CA ARG A 53 -8.61 10.27 5.29
C ARG A 53 -8.75 9.94 6.76
N GLN A 54 -9.93 10.18 7.32
CA GLN A 54 -10.21 9.81 8.69
C GLN A 54 -10.53 8.31 8.76
N ALA A 55 -9.79 7.58 9.58
CA ALA A 55 -10.00 6.17 9.82
C ALA A 55 -10.16 5.95 11.31
N SER A 56 -11.38 5.63 11.75
CA SER A 56 -11.65 5.34 13.15
C SER A 56 -11.03 6.40 14.09
N GLN A 57 -9.88 6.11 14.70
CA GLN A 57 -9.23 6.99 15.64
C GLN A 57 -7.94 7.62 15.13
N GLN A 58 -7.66 7.50 13.85
CA GLN A 58 -6.44 8.05 13.28
C GLN A 58 -6.67 8.62 11.89
N VAL A 59 -5.78 9.50 11.48
CA VAL A 59 -5.78 10.06 10.13
C VAL A 59 -4.74 9.29 9.32
N VAL A 60 -5.15 8.77 8.18
CA VAL A 60 -4.27 8.03 7.27
C VAL A 60 -4.31 8.67 5.90
N ARG A 61 -3.35 8.32 5.06
CA ARG A 61 -3.37 8.68 3.65
C ARG A 61 -3.62 7.43 2.83
N LEU A 62 -4.40 7.56 1.75
CA LEU A 62 -4.78 6.46 0.90
C LEU A 62 -4.34 6.76 -0.52
N MET A 63 -3.44 5.95 -1.07
CA MET A 63 -2.98 6.06 -2.45
C MET A 63 -3.45 4.86 -3.24
N PRO A 64 -4.34 5.07 -4.24
CA PRO A 64 -4.69 3.99 -5.15
C PRO A 64 -3.48 3.58 -5.99
N CYS A 65 -3.30 2.28 -6.16
CA CYS A 65 -2.23 1.72 -6.98
C CYS A 65 -2.75 0.45 -7.64
N GLY A 66 -3.09 0.53 -8.93
CA GLY A 66 -3.75 -0.56 -9.62
C GLY A 66 -5.08 -0.90 -8.96
N ALA A 67 -5.31 -2.17 -8.67
CA ALA A 67 -6.53 -2.63 -8.01
C ALA A 67 -6.48 -2.51 -6.49
N HIS A 68 -5.40 -1.99 -5.94
CA HIS A 68 -5.17 -1.93 -4.50
C HIS A 68 -5.07 -0.50 -4.00
N ASN A 69 -5.24 -0.33 -2.70
CA ASN A 69 -5.04 0.93 -2.00
C ASN A 69 -3.91 0.77 -0.99
N ILE A 70 -2.96 1.69 -1.05
CA ILE A 70 -1.86 1.78 -0.10
C ILE A 70 -2.30 2.72 1.01
N LEU A 71 -2.41 2.21 2.25
CA LEU A 71 -2.77 3.00 3.42
C LEU A 71 -1.51 3.26 4.22
N TYR A 72 -1.17 4.54 4.41
CA TYR A 72 0.06 4.90 5.07
C TYR A 72 -0.11 6.14 5.94
N VAL A 73 0.83 6.31 6.84
CA VAL A 73 0.99 7.52 7.64
C VAL A 73 2.41 8.04 7.44
N VAL A 74 2.59 9.34 7.69
CA VAL A 74 3.91 9.93 7.69
C VAL A 74 4.34 10.06 9.14
N GLU A 75 5.43 9.40 9.51
CA GLU A 75 5.99 9.45 10.86
C GLU A 75 7.41 9.96 10.79
N LYS A 76 7.69 11.04 11.52
CA LYS A 76 8.96 11.73 11.43
C LYS A 76 9.21 12.09 9.97
N ASP A 77 10.21 11.50 9.33
CA ASP A 77 10.49 11.75 7.93
C ASP A 77 10.25 10.51 7.07
N ASP A 78 9.56 9.50 7.59
CA ASP A 78 9.35 8.25 6.89
C ASP A 78 7.89 8.02 6.56
N VAL A 79 7.66 7.28 5.48
CA VAL A 79 6.34 6.77 5.11
C VAL A 79 6.20 5.38 5.73
N LEU A 80 5.24 5.23 6.64
CA LEU A 80 4.93 3.93 7.23
C LEU A 80 3.67 3.38 6.57
N VAL A 81 3.84 2.31 5.80
CA VAL A 81 2.72 1.64 5.13
C VAL A 81 2.04 0.72 6.13
N LEU A 82 0.80 1.02 6.46
CA LEU A 82 0.01 0.26 7.43
C LEU A 82 -0.60 -0.98 6.80
N ARG A 83 -1.20 -0.84 5.62
CA ARG A 83 -1.87 -1.93 4.91
C ARG A 83 -1.81 -1.69 3.41
N VAL A 84 -1.92 -2.78 2.64
CA VAL A 84 -2.14 -2.74 1.19
C VAL A 84 -3.38 -3.59 0.93
N LEU A 85 -4.50 -2.96 0.66
CA LEU A 85 -5.80 -3.61 0.61
C LEU A 85 -6.40 -3.53 -0.80
N HIS A 86 -7.13 -4.56 -1.18
CA HIS A 86 -7.88 -4.54 -2.43
C HIS A 86 -8.90 -3.39 -2.39
N GLY A 87 -9.08 -2.70 -3.52
CA GLY A 87 -9.92 -1.49 -3.57
C GLY A 87 -11.39 -1.71 -3.18
N LEU A 88 -11.88 -2.95 -3.22
CA LEU A 88 -13.26 -3.27 -2.81
C LEU A 88 -13.40 -3.58 -1.33
N GLN A 89 -12.29 -3.68 -0.58
CA GLN A 89 -12.34 -3.95 0.85
C GLN A 89 -12.70 -2.71 1.64
N ASN A 90 -13.43 -2.90 2.73
CA ASN A 90 -13.76 -1.82 3.65
C ASN A 90 -12.53 -1.54 4.54
N TRP A 91 -11.66 -0.66 4.06
CA TRP A 91 -10.37 -0.41 4.71
C TRP A 91 -10.53 0.23 6.10
N ILE A 92 -11.61 0.96 6.35
CA ILE A 92 -11.84 1.62 7.65
C ILE A 92 -11.92 0.59 8.76
N ASP A 93 -12.65 -0.51 8.53
CA ASP A 93 -12.83 -1.55 9.53
C ASP A 93 -11.59 -2.44 9.70
N LEU A 94 -10.63 -2.35 8.78
CA LEU A 94 -9.41 -3.16 8.81
C LEU A 94 -8.24 -2.43 9.50
N LEU A 95 -8.42 -1.21 9.87
CA LEU A 95 -7.51 -0.43 10.67
C LEU A 95 -8.06 -0.28 12.08
#